data_4aac59c2cfa098b32e4a4673527b9fbd
#
_entry.id   4aac59c2cfa098b32e4a4673527b9fbd
#
_cell.length_a   1.000
_cell.length_b   1.000
_cell.length_c   1.000
_cell.angle_alpha   90.00
_cell.angle_beta   90.00
_cell.angle_gamma   90.00
#
_symmetry.space_group_name_H-M   'P 1'
#
loop_
_entity.id
_entity.type
_entity.pdbx_description
1 polymer ?
#
loop_
_entity_poly.entity_id
_entity_poly.type
_entity_poly.pdbx_seq_one_letter_code
_entity_poly.pdbx_strand_id
1 'polypeptide(L)'
;MRTLTNTVEMKKLFKYAFMLLACAPLMQSCTDIEDEYTYGKGLYTIDWNAAADSATTSLIARFWDADKHYFVYNADQFENAPTNAYWPQAHAMDAVIDAFLRTGDKKYSDLFPLWYEGIKQQNFSDHSGYRNNYYDDSEWIGLTMVRLYEATKEEKYLETAKDLMEWIKTGWNDYAGGGIAWEKTSHEADKNACSNGPAALLAMRLYEVTKDNDYMDWAKKIYEWEKATLFNPATGAIYDGINGLTGELNTVTLSYNQGTFVGAAYHLFKATGDEIYLNDARKCANYTISSSNVIDTSNNILRDEGNGDGGLFKGIFMRYFRQILDEPALDQAYRKKFTTFFNNNAEVLWRSGVNKKDLLFNSSWSTPVVGTTQLTSHVSGCTMIEMRASHEAEAK
;
A
#
# COMPACT_ATOMS: atom_id res chain seq x y z
N MET A 1 60.64 -41.89 -48.33
CA MET A 1 59.42 -42.33 -47.60
C MET A 1 59.31 -41.71 -46.19
N ARG A 2 59.67 -40.45 -45.94
CA ARG A 2 59.64 -39.77 -44.62
C ARG A 2 58.93 -38.40 -44.63
N THR A 3 58.33 -37.99 -45.70
CA THR A 3 57.71 -36.66 -45.84
C THR A 3 56.16 -36.64 -45.88
N LEU A 4 55.50 -37.85 -45.91
CA LEU A 4 54.04 -37.93 -45.98
C LEU A 4 53.37 -38.16 -44.63
N THR A 5 54.09 -38.62 -43.60
CA THR A 5 53.54 -38.84 -42.26
C THR A 5 53.38 -37.54 -41.45
N ASN A 6 54.23 -36.54 -41.63
CA ASN A 6 54.14 -35.26 -40.90
C ASN A 6 52.98 -34.37 -41.33
N THR A 7 52.49 -34.48 -42.57
CA THR A 7 51.38 -33.64 -43.08
C THR A 7 50.02 -34.14 -42.60
N VAL A 8 49.87 -35.44 -42.30
CA VAL A 8 48.61 -35.99 -41.78
C VAL A 8 48.45 -35.69 -40.28
N GLU A 9 49.55 -35.76 -39.51
CA GLU A 9 49.50 -35.40 -38.09
C GLU A 9 49.31 -33.92 -37.87
N MET A 10 49.93 -33.02 -38.63
CA MET A 10 49.68 -31.59 -38.56
C MET A 10 48.22 -31.22 -38.93
N LYS A 11 47.63 -31.90 -39.91
CA LYS A 11 46.22 -31.68 -40.27
C LYS A 11 45.24 -32.16 -39.17
N LYS A 12 45.62 -33.19 -38.41
CA LYS A 12 44.83 -33.61 -37.23
C LYS A 12 44.98 -32.64 -36.06
N LEU A 13 46.18 -32.16 -35.76
CA LEU A 13 46.40 -31.15 -34.73
C LEU A 13 45.67 -29.82 -35.04
N PHE A 14 45.63 -29.36 -36.29
CA PHE A 14 44.90 -28.19 -36.70
C PHE A 14 43.37 -28.40 -36.60
N LYS A 15 42.84 -29.59 -36.84
CA LYS A 15 41.45 -29.88 -36.68
C LYS A 15 40.99 -29.88 -35.22
N TYR A 16 41.82 -30.36 -34.29
CA TYR A 16 41.52 -30.31 -32.85
C TYR A 16 41.75 -28.91 -32.26
N ALA A 17 42.71 -28.15 -32.74
CA ALA A 17 42.92 -26.76 -32.36
C ALA A 17 41.74 -25.84 -32.82
N PHE A 18 41.19 -26.10 -34.02
CA PHE A 18 40.03 -25.35 -34.51
C PHE A 18 38.71 -25.76 -33.81
N MET A 19 38.57 -27.01 -33.36
CA MET A 19 37.45 -27.46 -32.55
C MET A 19 37.51 -26.87 -31.13
N LEU A 20 38.68 -26.69 -30.53
CA LEU A 20 38.88 -26.06 -29.23
C LEU A 20 38.64 -24.52 -29.28
N LEU A 21 38.99 -23.85 -30.39
CA LEU A 21 38.69 -22.45 -30.57
C LEU A 21 37.19 -22.17 -30.92
N ALA A 22 36.48 -23.10 -31.50
CA ALA A 22 35.05 -22.95 -31.80
C ALA A 22 34.15 -23.18 -30.58
N CYS A 23 34.65 -23.87 -29.53
CA CYS A 23 33.91 -24.07 -28.28
C CYS A 23 34.18 -22.96 -27.23
N ALA A 24 35.19 -22.14 -27.41
CA ALA A 24 35.50 -21.07 -26.47
C ALA A 24 34.43 -19.96 -26.39
N PRO A 25 33.79 -19.51 -27.49
CA PRO A 25 32.70 -18.54 -27.41
C PRO A 25 31.38 -19.13 -26.91
N LEU A 26 31.19 -20.46 -26.94
CA LEU A 26 29.98 -21.10 -26.41
C LEU A 26 30.03 -21.31 -24.89
N MET A 27 31.20 -21.30 -24.28
CA MET A 27 31.35 -21.37 -22.83
C MET A 27 31.23 -19.98 -22.18
N GLN A 28 31.50 -18.91 -22.90
CA GLN A 28 31.33 -17.54 -22.41
C GLN A 28 29.88 -17.06 -22.46
N SER A 29 29.04 -17.69 -23.29
CA SER A 29 27.60 -17.42 -23.36
C SER A 29 26.78 -18.10 -22.25
N CYS A 30 27.37 -19.01 -21.47
CA CYS A 30 26.70 -19.64 -20.33
C CYS A 30 27.08 -19.03 -18.97
N THR A 31 28.02 -18.07 -18.94
CA THR A 31 28.40 -17.41 -17.69
C THR A 31 27.78 -16.02 -17.50
N ASP A 32 27.09 -15.50 -18.51
CA ASP A 32 26.39 -14.22 -18.41
C ASP A 32 24.87 -14.37 -18.21
N ILE A 33 24.38 -15.60 -18.02
CA ILE A 33 23.14 -15.83 -17.26
C ILE A 33 23.60 -16.02 -15.80
N GLU A 34 24.29 -15.04 -15.26
CA GLU A 34 24.21 -14.86 -13.82
C GLU A 34 22.73 -14.66 -13.54
N ASP A 35 22.21 -15.65 -12.92
CA ASP A 35 20.99 -15.67 -12.19
C ASP A 35 20.58 -14.28 -11.72
N GLU A 36 19.86 -13.53 -12.52
CA GLU A 36 19.02 -12.45 -12.03
C GLU A 36 18.12 -12.95 -10.89
N TYR A 37 18.18 -14.20 -10.54
CA TYR A 37 17.32 -14.96 -9.64
C TYR A 37 18.03 -15.58 -8.44
N THR A 38 19.33 -15.55 -8.27
CA THR A 38 20.03 -15.96 -7.04
C THR A 38 20.14 -14.80 -6.07
N TYR A 39 19.10 -14.60 -5.33
CA TYR A 39 18.91 -13.45 -4.46
C TYR A 39 19.28 -13.74 -3.01
N GLY A 40 20.54 -13.92 -2.74
CA GLY A 40 21.05 -13.78 -1.38
C GLY A 40 20.95 -12.31 -0.95
N LYS A 41 20.51 -12.03 0.27
CA LYS A 41 20.67 -10.70 0.88
C LYS A 41 22.11 -10.24 0.68
N GLY A 42 22.32 -9.10 0.03
CA GLY A 42 23.65 -8.50 -0.17
C GLY A 42 24.32 -8.76 -1.51
N LEU A 43 23.74 -9.55 -2.44
CA LEU A 43 24.34 -9.77 -3.76
C LEU A 43 24.26 -8.54 -4.68
N TYR A 44 23.28 -7.65 -4.47
CA TYR A 44 23.18 -6.37 -5.17
C TYR A 44 22.48 -5.33 -4.32
N THR A 45 22.82 -4.06 -4.54
CA THR A 45 22.12 -2.92 -3.93
C THR A 45 20.85 -2.62 -4.73
N ILE A 46 19.70 -2.54 -4.05
CA ILE A 46 18.43 -2.18 -4.71
C ILE A 46 18.44 -0.67 -4.97
N ASP A 47 18.22 -0.28 -6.21
CA ASP A 47 17.83 1.09 -6.55
C ASP A 47 16.32 1.23 -6.32
N TRP A 48 15.95 1.83 -5.19
CA TRP A 48 14.55 1.94 -4.81
C TRP A 48 13.74 2.88 -5.71
N ASN A 49 14.37 3.90 -6.32
CA ASN A 49 13.69 4.74 -7.30
C ASN A 49 13.36 3.94 -8.57
N ALA A 50 14.32 3.18 -9.10
CA ALA A 50 14.07 2.31 -10.26
C ALA A 50 13.05 1.20 -9.93
N ALA A 51 13.07 0.67 -8.71
CA ALA A 51 12.09 -0.31 -8.25
C ALA A 51 10.68 0.29 -8.20
N ALA A 52 10.53 1.51 -7.67
CA ALA A 52 9.25 2.23 -7.61
C ALA A 52 8.73 2.59 -9.00
N ASP A 53 9.59 3.08 -9.90
CA ASP A 53 9.23 3.34 -11.30
C ASP A 53 8.71 2.07 -11.98
N SER A 54 9.36 0.94 -11.75
CA SER A 54 8.95 -0.36 -12.30
C SER A 54 7.60 -0.82 -11.74
N ALA A 55 7.39 -0.70 -10.42
CA ALA A 55 6.17 -1.11 -9.75
C ALA A 55 4.95 -0.28 -10.21
N THR A 56 5.07 1.06 -10.21
CA THR A 56 3.97 1.93 -10.63
C THR A 56 3.71 1.87 -12.14
N THR A 57 4.77 1.69 -12.96
CA THR A 57 4.59 1.45 -14.40
C THR A 57 3.83 0.14 -14.65
N SER A 58 4.14 -0.93 -13.89
CA SER A 58 3.39 -2.20 -13.99
C SER A 58 1.93 -2.02 -13.58
N LEU A 59 1.64 -1.27 -12.49
CA LEU A 59 0.27 -0.97 -12.07
C LEU A 59 -0.52 -0.32 -13.22
N ILE A 60 0.04 0.70 -13.84
CA ILE A 60 -0.63 1.41 -14.95
C ILE A 60 -0.77 0.49 -16.16
N ALA A 61 0.29 -0.22 -16.56
CA ALA A 61 0.28 -1.03 -17.77
C ALA A 61 -0.68 -2.23 -17.68
N ARG A 62 -0.88 -2.80 -16.49
CA ARG A 62 -1.60 -4.07 -16.29
C ARG A 62 -3.02 -3.88 -15.76
N PHE A 63 -3.35 -2.70 -15.21
CA PHE A 63 -4.64 -2.49 -14.55
C PHE A 63 -5.39 -1.22 -15.03
N TRP A 64 -4.71 -0.21 -15.58
CA TRP A 64 -5.38 1.01 -16.04
C TRP A 64 -6.15 0.78 -17.33
N ASP A 65 -7.47 0.92 -17.30
CA ASP A 65 -8.33 0.93 -18.48
C ASP A 65 -8.40 2.37 -19.04
N ALA A 66 -7.73 2.60 -20.16
CA ALA A 66 -7.61 3.92 -20.76
C ALA A 66 -8.92 4.44 -21.40
N ASP A 67 -9.86 3.54 -21.70
CA ASP A 67 -11.17 3.91 -22.27
C ASP A 67 -12.19 4.21 -21.16
N LYS A 68 -12.12 3.48 -20.05
CA LYS A 68 -13.05 3.60 -18.92
C LYS A 68 -12.55 4.51 -17.80
N HIS A 69 -11.23 4.77 -17.77
CA HIS A 69 -10.56 5.66 -16.81
C HIS A 69 -10.62 5.17 -15.35
N TYR A 70 -10.52 3.87 -15.14
CA TYR A 70 -10.36 3.26 -13.82
C TYR A 70 -9.42 2.04 -13.87
N PHE A 71 -9.03 1.50 -12.71
CA PHE A 71 -8.21 0.29 -12.62
C PHE A 71 -9.10 -0.95 -12.59
N VAL A 72 -8.83 -1.91 -13.50
CA VAL A 72 -9.52 -3.20 -13.50
C VAL A 72 -9.12 -4.05 -12.31
N TYR A 73 -10.01 -4.95 -11.86
CA TYR A 73 -9.78 -5.71 -10.63
C TYR A 73 -8.70 -6.81 -10.75
N ASN A 74 -8.54 -7.41 -11.93
CA ASN A 74 -7.51 -8.41 -12.18
C ASN A 74 -6.56 -7.94 -13.29
N ALA A 75 -5.28 -8.25 -13.14
CA ALA A 75 -4.25 -7.89 -14.13
C ALA A 75 -4.63 -8.37 -15.54
N ASP A 76 -4.52 -7.48 -16.52
CA ASP A 76 -4.78 -7.70 -17.95
C ASP A 76 -6.21 -8.14 -18.32
N GLN A 77 -7.17 -8.01 -17.41
CA GLN A 77 -8.58 -8.38 -17.65
C GLN A 77 -9.45 -7.13 -17.86
N PHE A 78 -9.30 -6.48 -19.01
CA PHE A 78 -10.02 -5.25 -19.35
C PHE A 78 -11.43 -5.49 -19.88
N GLU A 79 -11.67 -6.65 -20.52
CA GLU A 79 -12.99 -7.06 -20.99
C GLU A 79 -13.83 -7.61 -19.83
N ASN A 80 -15.09 -7.15 -19.73
CA ASN A 80 -16.04 -7.59 -18.69
C ASN A 80 -15.52 -7.45 -17.25
N ALA A 81 -14.67 -6.44 -16.99
CA ALA A 81 -14.17 -6.18 -15.65
C ALA A 81 -15.34 -5.87 -14.69
N PRO A 82 -15.31 -6.39 -13.45
CA PRO A 82 -16.29 -6.02 -12.43
C PRO A 82 -16.33 -4.51 -12.16
N THR A 83 -17.51 -3.98 -11.87
CA THR A 83 -17.74 -2.55 -11.57
C THR A 83 -18.11 -2.32 -10.11
N ASN A 84 -17.51 -3.09 -9.19
CA ASN A 84 -17.74 -3.03 -7.75
C ASN A 84 -16.46 -2.99 -6.93
N ALA A 85 -15.35 -2.60 -7.55
CA ALA A 85 -14.05 -2.48 -6.88
C ALA A 85 -13.77 -1.01 -6.52
N TYR A 86 -14.68 -0.37 -5.77
CA TYR A 86 -14.65 1.08 -5.54
C TYR A 86 -13.50 1.51 -4.62
N TRP A 87 -13.43 0.99 -3.40
CA TRP A 87 -12.41 1.39 -2.44
C TRP A 87 -10.95 1.08 -2.87
N PRO A 88 -10.64 -0.03 -3.61
CA PRO A 88 -9.29 -0.25 -4.10
C PRO A 88 -8.81 0.78 -5.12
N GLN A 89 -9.73 1.50 -5.80
CA GLN A 89 -9.39 2.57 -6.72
C GLN A 89 -8.65 3.71 -6.03
N ALA A 90 -9.06 4.05 -4.81
CA ALA A 90 -8.41 5.08 -3.99
C ALA A 90 -6.91 4.76 -3.82
N HIS A 91 -6.61 3.56 -3.37
CA HIS A 91 -5.25 3.14 -3.10
C HIS A 91 -4.40 2.94 -4.36
N ALA A 92 -5.04 2.54 -5.48
CA ALA A 92 -4.37 2.47 -6.77
C ALA A 92 -3.95 3.87 -7.24
N MET A 93 -4.86 4.85 -7.16
CA MET A 93 -4.53 6.24 -7.49
C MET A 93 -3.54 6.83 -6.49
N ASP A 94 -3.60 6.46 -5.22
CA ASP A 94 -2.62 6.87 -4.21
C ASP A 94 -1.19 6.44 -4.58
N ALA A 95 -0.99 5.25 -5.14
CA ALA A 95 0.33 4.82 -5.63
C ALA A 95 0.79 5.66 -6.84
N VAL A 96 -0.13 6.06 -7.72
CA VAL A 96 0.18 6.96 -8.86
C VAL A 96 0.53 8.38 -8.37
N ILE A 97 -0.18 8.88 -7.33
CA ILE A 97 0.15 10.16 -6.69
C ILE A 97 1.55 10.09 -6.05
N ASP A 98 1.90 8.99 -5.37
CA ASP A 98 3.24 8.81 -4.79
C ASP A 98 4.32 8.90 -5.86
N ALA A 99 4.13 8.22 -7.00
CA ALA A 99 5.06 8.29 -8.13
C ALA A 99 5.16 9.71 -8.72
N PHE A 100 4.05 10.43 -8.81
CA PHE A 100 4.05 11.83 -9.23
C PHE A 100 4.84 12.72 -8.26
N LEU A 101 4.58 12.60 -6.97
CA LEU A 101 5.27 13.40 -5.95
C LEU A 101 6.77 13.12 -5.89
N ARG A 102 7.17 11.87 -6.16
CA ARG A 102 8.58 11.47 -6.20
C ARG A 102 9.31 11.96 -7.46
N THR A 103 8.65 11.93 -8.63
CA THR A 103 9.31 12.14 -9.93
C THR A 103 9.01 13.48 -10.58
N GLY A 104 7.85 14.08 -10.29
CA GLY A 104 7.30 15.23 -11.03
C GLY A 104 6.87 14.91 -12.47
N ASP A 105 6.85 13.61 -12.86
CA ASP A 105 6.55 13.20 -14.22
C ASP A 105 5.06 13.36 -14.53
N LYS A 106 4.78 14.18 -15.52
CA LYS A 106 3.42 14.53 -15.97
C LYS A 106 2.59 13.32 -16.41
N LYS A 107 3.22 12.23 -16.86
CA LYS A 107 2.49 11.00 -17.24
C LYS A 107 1.60 10.46 -16.11
N TYR A 108 1.96 10.70 -14.84
CA TYR A 108 1.16 10.30 -13.69
C TYR A 108 0.01 11.27 -13.43
N SER A 109 0.29 12.58 -13.42
CA SER A 109 -0.75 13.59 -13.19
C SER A 109 -1.79 13.69 -14.31
N ASP A 110 -1.45 13.27 -15.53
CA ASP A 110 -2.40 13.18 -16.64
C ASP A 110 -3.54 12.16 -16.38
N LEU A 111 -3.33 11.19 -15.48
CA LEU A 111 -4.35 10.22 -15.09
C LEU A 111 -5.34 10.79 -14.07
N PHE A 112 -4.98 11.80 -13.29
CA PHE A 112 -5.80 12.31 -12.19
C PHE A 112 -7.20 12.75 -12.62
N PRO A 113 -7.36 13.66 -13.62
CA PRO A 113 -8.68 14.09 -14.04
C PRO A 113 -9.48 12.98 -14.73
N LEU A 114 -8.82 12.03 -15.39
CA LEU A 114 -9.48 10.90 -16.02
C LEU A 114 -10.05 9.96 -14.96
N TRP A 115 -9.24 9.59 -13.98
CA TRP A 115 -9.65 8.74 -12.86
C TRP A 115 -10.78 9.38 -12.06
N TYR A 116 -10.71 10.69 -11.79
CA TYR A 116 -11.75 11.42 -11.07
C TYR A 116 -13.14 11.20 -11.66
N GLU A 117 -13.26 11.23 -12.98
CA GLU A 117 -14.54 10.95 -13.63
C GLU A 117 -14.85 9.46 -13.75
N GLY A 118 -13.84 8.65 -14.04
CA GLY A 118 -14.01 7.23 -14.32
C GLY A 118 -14.40 6.39 -13.11
N ILE A 119 -13.91 6.73 -11.91
CA ILE A 119 -14.13 5.90 -10.72
C ILE A 119 -15.59 5.78 -10.28
N LYS A 120 -16.45 6.72 -10.65
CA LYS A 120 -17.90 6.66 -10.37
C LYS A 120 -18.50 5.36 -10.90
N GLN A 121 -17.99 4.84 -12.01
CA GLN A 121 -18.44 3.58 -12.58
C GLN A 121 -18.19 2.37 -11.66
N GLN A 122 -17.24 2.48 -10.75
CA GLN A 122 -16.90 1.45 -9.76
C GLN A 122 -17.72 1.59 -8.46
N ASN A 123 -18.41 2.72 -8.27
CA ASN A 123 -19.27 2.95 -7.10
C ASN A 123 -20.58 2.20 -7.24
N PHE A 124 -20.67 1.01 -6.66
CA PHE A 124 -21.85 0.14 -6.76
C PHE A 124 -23.07 0.64 -6.00
N SER A 125 -22.93 1.65 -5.13
CA SER A 125 -24.06 2.31 -4.46
C SER A 125 -24.68 3.43 -5.30
N ASP A 126 -23.84 4.15 -6.08
CA ASP A 126 -24.27 5.23 -6.97
C ASP A 126 -23.23 5.43 -8.08
N HIS A 127 -23.48 4.88 -9.26
CA HIS A 127 -22.59 5.00 -10.41
C HIS A 127 -22.44 6.43 -10.98
N SER A 128 -23.18 7.41 -10.44
CA SER A 128 -23.10 8.82 -10.86
C SER A 128 -22.36 9.71 -9.86
N GLY A 129 -22.11 9.23 -8.64
CA GLY A 129 -21.55 10.00 -7.54
C GLY A 129 -20.39 9.31 -6.84
N TYR A 130 -19.88 9.96 -5.80
CA TYR A 130 -18.77 9.46 -5.00
C TYR A 130 -19.19 8.90 -3.64
N ARG A 131 -20.42 9.17 -3.18
CA ARG A 131 -20.95 8.66 -1.92
C ARG A 131 -21.27 7.19 -2.04
N ASN A 132 -20.82 6.38 -1.10
CA ASN A 132 -21.12 4.95 -1.02
C ASN A 132 -21.89 4.66 0.26
N ASN A 133 -22.74 3.64 0.27
CA ASN A 133 -23.48 3.22 1.47
C ASN A 133 -22.57 2.61 2.53
N TYR A 134 -21.43 2.01 2.14
CA TYR A 134 -20.34 1.68 3.04
C TYR A 134 -19.54 2.96 3.26
N TYR A 135 -19.50 3.42 4.52
CA TYR A 135 -18.87 4.69 4.85
C TYR A 135 -17.36 4.67 4.64
N ASP A 136 -16.69 3.55 4.96
CA ASP A 136 -15.27 3.35 4.71
C ASP A 136 -14.87 3.49 3.23
N ASP A 137 -15.70 2.99 2.30
CA ASP A 137 -15.50 3.19 0.86
C ASP A 137 -15.43 4.69 0.50
N SER A 138 -16.34 5.49 1.09
CA SER A 138 -16.33 6.95 0.90
C SER A 138 -15.12 7.62 1.55
N GLU A 139 -14.66 7.12 2.69
CA GLU A 139 -13.50 7.62 3.42
C GLU A 139 -12.21 7.45 2.63
N TRP A 140 -12.00 6.27 2.03
CA TRP A 140 -10.83 6.01 1.19
C TRP A 140 -10.76 6.94 0.00
N ILE A 141 -11.89 7.13 -0.69
CA ILE A 141 -11.98 8.09 -1.81
C ILE A 141 -11.72 9.51 -1.31
N GLY A 142 -12.30 9.92 -0.18
CA GLY A 142 -12.09 11.23 0.41
C GLY A 142 -10.61 11.51 0.72
N LEU A 143 -9.88 10.54 1.28
CA LEU A 143 -8.45 10.63 1.54
C LEU A 143 -7.64 10.85 0.25
N THR A 144 -7.95 10.09 -0.80
CA THR A 144 -7.30 10.27 -2.11
C THR A 144 -7.63 11.63 -2.73
N MET A 145 -8.87 12.13 -2.57
CA MET A 145 -9.25 13.45 -3.07
C MET A 145 -8.46 14.56 -2.37
N VAL A 146 -8.22 14.48 -1.05
CA VAL A 146 -7.35 15.45 -0.36
C VAL A 146 -5.93 15.40 -0.92
N ARG A 147 -5.39 14.22 -1.19
CA ARG A 147 -4.05 14.08 -1.79
C ARG A 147 -3.97 14.64 -3.21
N LEU A 148 -5.01 14.45 -4.03
CA LEU A 148 -5.11 15.06 -5.35
C LEU A 148 -5.15 16.59 -5.26
N TYR A 149 -5.91 17.15 -4.30
CA TYR A 149 -5.89 18.60 -4.04
C TYR A 149 -4.51 19.08 -3.63
N GLU A 150 -3.82 18.39 -2.74
CA GLU A 150 -2.47 18.77 -2.31
C GLU A 150 -1.47 18.75 -3.48
N ALA A 151 -1.59 17.78 -4.38
CA ALA A 151 -0.70 17.61 -5.53
C ALA A 151 -0.97 18.64 -6.66
N THR A 152 -2.24 19.06 -6.84
CA THR A 152 -2.64 19.86 -8.02
C THR A 152 -3.15 21.25 -7.69
N LYS A 153 -3.68 21.45 -6.48
CA LYS A 153 -4.43 22.63 -6.02
C LYS A 153 -5.73 22.87 -6.78
N GLU A 154 -6.28 21.84 -7.42
CA GLU A 154 -7.58 21.91 -8.08
C GLU A 154 -8.72 21.76 -7.06
N GLU A 155 -9.51 22.81 -6.86
CA GLU A 155 -10.57 22.88 -5.85
C GLU A 155 -11.62 21.79 -5.95
N LYS A 156 -11.89 21.24 -7.14
CA LYS A 156 -12.88 20.16 -7.32
C LYS A 156 -12.59 18.93 -6.43
N TYR A 157 -11.31 18.60 -6.21
CA TYR A 157 -10.92 17.48 -5.36
C TYR A 157 -11.20 17.79 -3.88
N LEU A 158 -10.87 19.00 -3.44
CA LEU A 158 -11.15 19.43 -2.06
C LEU A 158 -12.66 19.46 -1.79
N GLU A 159 -13.44 20.02 -2.70
CA GLU A 159 -14.91 20.07 -2.54
C GLU A 159 -15.51 18.67 -2.51
N THR A 160 -15.01 17.73 -3.32
CA THR A 160 -15.44 16.33 -3.25
C THR A 160 -15.08 15.69 -1.89
N ALA A 161 -13.87 15.92 -1.38
CA ALA A 161 -13.48 15.40 -0.07
C ALA A 161 -14.35 15.96 1.07
N LYS A 162 -14.70 17.25 1.02
CA LYS A 162 -15.62 17.89 1.98
C LYS A 162 -17.02 17.27 1.90
N ASP A 163 -17.56 17.09 0.68
CA ASP A 163 -18.87 16.46 0.48
C ASP A 163 -18.92 15.05 1.04
N LEU A 164 -17.84 14.27 0.82
CA LEU A 164 -17.73 12.93 1.38
C LEU A 164 -17.64 12.95 2.90
N MET A 165 -16.91 13.90 3.50
CA MET A 165 -16.86 14.01 4.97
C MET A 165 -18.24 14.35 5.56
N GLU A 166 -19.00 15.26 4.94
CA GLU A 166 -20.37 15.55 5.38
C GLU A 166 -21.29 14.30 5.27
N TRP A 167 -21.10 13.48 4.23
CA TRP A 167 -21.78 12.19 4.12
C TRP A 167 -21.40 11.22 5.23
N ILE A 168 -20.11 11.07 5.52
CA ILE A 168 -19.56 10.19 6.55
C ILE A 168 -20.09 10.59 7.93
N LYS A 169 -20.17 11.89 8.24
CA LYS A 169 -20.75 12.39 9.50
C LYS A 169 -22.18 11.87 9.74
N THR A 170 -22.95 11.59 8.67
CA THR A 170 -24.30 11.03 8.82
C THR A 170 -24.31 9.59 9.35
N GLY A 171 -23.18 8.88 9.29
CA GLY A 171 -23.01 7.53 9.84
C GLY A 171 -22.81 7.51 11.35
N TRP A 172 -22.56 8.66 11.99
CA TRP A 172 -22.46 8.73 13.45
C TRP A 172 -23.82 8.51 14.09
N ASN A 173 -23.92 7.55 14.99
CA ASN A 173 -25.12 7.27 15.76
C ASN A 173 -24.79 6.75 17.17
N ASP A 174 -25.80 6.50 18.02
CA ASP A 174 -25.62 6.20 19.44
C ASP A 174 -25.35 4.71 19.75
N TYR A 175 -25.36 3.81 18.77
CA TYR A 175 -24.96 2.42 18.99
C TYR A 175 -23.52 2.34 19.46
N ALA A 176 -23.24 1.47 20.42
CA ALA A 176 -21.94 1.36 21.09
C ALA A 176 -21.41 2.70 21.66
N GLY A 177 -22.31 3.63 22.02
CA GLY A 177 -21.95 4.93 22.58
C GLY A 177 -21.37 5.93 21.59
N GLY A 178 -21.51 5.71 20.28
CA GLY A 178 -20.99 6.56 19.21
C GLY A 178 -20.34 5.82 18.05
N GLY A 179 -19.48 6.52 17.31
CA GLY A 179 -18.73 5.98 16.17
C GLY A 179 -19.50 6.04 14.85
N ILE A 180 -18.77 6.01 13.76
CA ILE A 180 -19.32 5.89 12.41
C ILE A 180 -19.75 4.44 12.17
N ALA A 181 -20.94 4.25 11.63
CA ALA A 181 -21.45 2.93 11.22
C ALA A 181 -20.61 2.35 10.06
N TRP A 182 -20.62 1.02 9.93
CA TRP A 182 -19.96 0.41 8.78
C TRP A 182 -20.74 0.66 7.49
N GLU A 183 -22.08 0.50 7.54
CA GLU A 183 -22.93 0.66 6.36
C GLU A 183 -24.24 1.33 6.76
N LYS A 184 -24.79 2.12 5.87
CA LYS A 184 -25.93 3.01 6.12
C LYS A 184 -27.24 2.28 6.37
N THR A 185 -27.47 1.14 5.72
CA THR A 185 -28.83 0.57 5.59
C THR A 185 -29.03 -0.71 6.39
N SER A 186 -28.04 -1.62 6.40
CA SER A 186 -28.17 -2.93 7.03
C SER A 186 -27.20 -3.18 8.18
N HIS A 187 -26.17 -2.34 8.30
CA HIS A 187 -25.13 -2.47 9.32
C HIS A 187 -24.91 -1.17 10.11
N GLU A 188 -25.99 -0.41 10.35
CA GLU A 188 -25.91 0.88 11.06
C GLU A 188 -25.49 0.73 12.54
N ALA A 189 -25.68 -0.45 13.13
CA ALA A 189 -25.28 -0.74 14.50
C ALA A 189 -23.86 -1.32 14.58
N ASP A 190 -23.27 -1.79 13.48
CA ASP A 190 -21.91 -2.32 13.45
C ASP A 190 -20.92 -1.17 13.37
N LYS A 191 -19.96 -1.16 14.27
CA LYS A 191 -18.95 -0.10 14.41
C LYS A 191 -17.57 -0.72 14.24
N ASN A 192 -16.98 -0.51 13.07
CA ASN A 192 -15.72 -1.12 12.69
C ASN A 192 -14.58 -0.11 12.71
N ALA A 193 -13.37 -0.57 12.97
CA ALA A 193 -12.17 0.25 12.88
C ALA A 193 -11.97 0.80 11.45
N CYS A 194 -12.34 0.03 10.42
CA CYS A 194 -12.25 0.46 9.02
C CYS A 194 -13.13 1.67 8.67
N SER A 195 -14.21 1.95 9.44
CA SER A 195 -15.08 3.13 9.27
C SER A 195 -14.79 4.24 10.27
N ASN A 196 -13.86 4.06 11.22
CA ASN A 196 -13.58 5.06 12.24
C ASN A 196 -12.14 5.59 12.12
N GLY A 197 -11.16 4.73 11.96
CA GLY A 197 -9.77 5.16 11.74
C GLY A 197 -9.62 6.05 10.49
N PRO A 198 -10.08 5.62 9.31
CA PRO A 198 -10.01 6.45 8.11
C PRO A 198 -10.86 7.72 8.18
N ALA A 199 -12.04 7.68 8.85
CA ALA A 199 -12.86 8.89 9.06
C ALA A 199 -12.15 9.93 9.91
N ALA A 200 -11.54 9.53 11.04
CA ALA A 200 -10.75 10.43 11.88
C ALA A 200 -9.56 10.99 11.10
N LEU A 201 -8.89 10.16 10.32
CA LEU A 201 -7.78 10.56 9.47
C LEU A 201 -8.22 11.55 8.38
N LEU A 202 -9.33 11.29 7.67
CA LEU A 202 -9.86 12.21 6.65
C LEU A 202 -10.20 13.56 7.25
N ALA A 203 -10.87 13.57 8.41
CA ALA A 203 -11.17 14.82 9.12
C ALA A 203 -9.88 15.59 9.46
N MET A 204 -8.83 14.92 9.96
CA MET A 204 -7.53 15.57 10.19
C MET A 204 -6.91 16.12 8.92
N ARG A 205 -6.93 15.39 7.83
CA ARG A 205 -6.38 15.83 6.55
C ARG A 205 -7.14 17.03 5.99
N LEU A 206 -8.47 17.06 6.15
CA LEU A 206 -9.28 18.24 5.80
C LEU A 206 -8.94 19.44 6.69
N TYR A 207 -8.77 19.25 8.01
CA TYR A 207 -8.30 20.31 8.90
C TYR A 207 -6.95 20.87 8.45
N GLU A 208 -6.01 20.01 8.06
CA GLU A 208 -4.66 20.44 7.65
C GLU A 208 -4.68 21.35 6.42
N VAL A 209 -5.57 21.10 5.46
CA VAL A 209 -5.65 21.90 4.24
C VAL A 209 -6.59 23.10 4.34
N THR A 210 -7.64 23.03 5.19
CA THR A 210 -8.65 24.12 5.31
C THR A 210 -8.46 25.01 6.53
N LYS A 211 -7.87 24.49 7.61
CA LYS A 211 -7.82 25.08 8.94
C LYS A 211 -9.19 25.30 9.59
N ASP A 212 -10.22 24.61 9.11
CA ASP A 212 -11.54 24.64 9.72
C ASP A 212 -11.58 23.72 10.95
N ASN A 213 -11.86 24.31 12.11
CA ASN A 213 -11.87 23.61 13.39
C ASN A 213 -12.98 22.54 13.50
N ASP A 214 -14.05 22.62 12.72
CA ASP A 214 -15.09 21.57 12.71
C ASP A 214 -14.48 20.20 12.35
N TYR A 215 -13.56 20.17 11.40
CA TYR A 215 -12.86 18.93 11.05
C TYR A 215 -11.95 18.44 12.19
N MET A 216 -11.26 19.32 12.90
CA MET A 216 -10.47 18.96 14.08
C MET A 216 -11.35 18.34 15.18
N ASP A 217 -12.50 18.95 15.43
CA ASP A 217 -13.44 18.49 16.46
C ASP A 217 -14.01 17.11 16.09
N TRP A 218 -14.37 16.90 14.83
CA TRP A 218 -14.80 15.60 14.33
C TRP A 218 -13.68 14.54 14.39
N ALA A 219 -12.46 14.89 14.01
CA ALA A 219 -11.32 13.99 14.09
C ALA A 219 -11.09 13.49 15.52
N LYS A 220 -11.09 14.43 16.49
CA LYS A 220 -10.96 14.09 17.91
C LYS A 220 -12.12 13.22 18.39
N LYS A 221 -13.36 13.61 18.05
CA LYS A 221 -14.57 12.89 18.46
C LYS A 221 -14.55 11.44 17.99
N ILE A 222 -14.19 11.19 16.71
CA ILE A 222 -14.13 9.85 16.14
C ILE A 222 -12.97 9.06 16.75
N TYR A 223 -11.77 9.67 16.81
CA TYR A 223 -10.59 9.05 17.39
C TYR A 223 -10.78 8.63 18.86
N GLU A 224 -11.34 9.52 19.68
CA GLU A 224 -11.58 9.23 21.11
C GLU A 224 -12.58 8.07 21.28
N TRP A 225 -13.61 8.01 20.44
CA TRP A 225 -14.53 6.88 20.44
C TRP A 225 -13.81 5.58 20.04
N GLU A 226 -13.05 5.58 18.96
CA GLU A 226 -12.31 4.40 18.48
C GLU A 226 -11.31 3.93 19.56
N LYS A 227 -10.58 4.86 20.18
CA LYS A 227 -9.66 4.59 21.27
C LYS A 227 -10.35 4.01 22.48
N ALA A 228 -11.48 4.57 22.89
CA ALA A 228 -12.21 4.08 24.07
C ALA A 228 -12.84 2.70 23.86
N THR A 229 -13.21 2.36 22.62
CA THR A 229 -14.00 1.18 22.28
C THR A 229 -13.17 0.04 21.71
N LEU A 230 -12.25 0.33 20.77
CA LEU A 230 -11.55 -0.69 19.98
C LEU A 230 -10.06 -0.81 20.33
N PHE A 231 -9.44 0.19 20.96
CA PHE A 231 -8.03 0.12 21.34
C PHE A 231 -7.81 -0.66 22.63
N ASN A 232 -6.96 -1.68 22.57
CA ASN A 232 -6.54 -2.40 23.77
C ASN A 232 -5.36 -1.68 24.44
N PRO A 233 -5.55 -1.02 25.60
CA PRO A 233 -4.50 -0.23 26.24
C PRO A 233 -3.36 -1.09 26.82
N ALA A 234 -3.55 -2.39 27.02
CA ALA A 234 -2.50 -3.28 27.51
C ALA A 234 -1.52 -3.68 26.40
N THR A 235 -2.02 -3.95 25.19
CA THR A 235 -1.21 -4.44 24.06
C THR A 235 -0.89 -3.39 23.03
N GLY A 236 -1.79 -2.44 22.80
CA GLY A 236 -1.75 -1.48 21.70
C GLY A 236 -2.51 -1.93 20.44
N ALA A 237 -3.19 -3.08 20.49
CA ALA A 237 -3.99 -3.57 19.37
C ALA A 237 -5.23 -2.72 19.13
N ILE A 238 -5.57 -2.48 17.86
CA ILE A 238 -6.91 -2.06 17.45
C ILE A 238 -7.68 -3.30 17.03
N TYR A 239 -8.84 -3.51 17.65
CA TYR A 239 -9.78 -4.57 17.33
C TYR A 239 -10.60 -4.19 16.10
N ASP A 240 -11.08 -5.20 15.36
CA ASP A 240 -11.78 -4.99 14.09
C ASP A 240 -13.10 -4.24 14.23
N GLY A 241 -13.86 -4.50 15.30
CA GLY A 241 -15.12 -3.80 15.52
C GLY A 241 -15.91 -4.25 16.73
N ILE A 242 -17.08 -3.65 16.88
CA ILE A 242 -18.06 -3.99 17.91
C ILE A 242 -19.46 -4.04 17.28
N ASN A 243 -20.24 -5.05 17.64
CA ASN A 243 -21.66 -5.05 17.35
C ASN A 243 -22.38 -4.14 18.36
N GLY A 244 -22.93 -3.03 17.89
CA GLY A 244 -23.55 -2.02 18.76
C GLY A 244 -24.88 -2.43 19.40
N LEU A 245 -25.52 -3.53 18.92
CA LEU A 245 -26.72 -4.08 19.53
C LEU A 245 -26.40 -5.02 20.70
N THR A 246 -25.36 -5.83 20.57
CA THR A 246 -25.01 -6.86 21.56
C THR A 246 -23.87 -6.43 22.49
N GLY A 247 -23.05 -5.46 22.07
CA GLY A 247 -21.80 -5.08 22.74
C GLY A 247 -20.67 -6.09 22.55
N GLU A 248 -20.80 -7.05 21.62
CA GLU A 248 -19.78 -8.07 21.34
C GLU A 248 -18.65 -7.48 20.52
N LEU A 249 -17.40 -7.58 21.04
CA LEU A 249 -16.19 -7.15 20.35
C LEU A 249 -15.69 -8.23 19.39
N ASN A 250 -15.43 -7.84 18.14
CA ASN A 250 -14.61 -8.62 17.22
C ASN A 250 -13.14 -8.27 17.45
N THR A 251 -12.41 -9.15 18.15
CA THR A 251 -11.02 -8.93 18.56
C THR A 251 -9.97 -9.31 17.51
N VAL A 252 -10.37 -9.59 16.28
CA VAL A 252 -9.46 -9.77 15.15
C VAL A 252 -8.65 -8.50 14.96
N THR A 253 -7.38 -8.65 14.60
CA THR A 253 -6.47 -7.52 14.36
C THR A 253 -5.96 -7.59 12.92
N LEU A 254 -6.43 -6.65 12.10
CA LEU A 254 -6.05 -6.53 10.70
C LEU A 254 -5.06 -5.38 10.54
N SER A 255 -4.08 -5.55 9.66
CA SER A 255 -2.97 -4.59 9.56
C SER A 255 -3.43 -3.19 9.15
N TYR A 256 -4.42 -3.06 8.26
CA TYR A 256 -4.90 -1.75 7.78
C TYR A 256 -5.59 -0.93 8.89
N ASN A 257 -6.35 -1.57 9.78
CA ASN A 257 -6.96 -0.91 10.94
C ASN A 257 -5.90 -0.34 11.89
N GLN A 258 -4.82 -1.10 12.13
CA GLN A 258 -3.68 -0.59 12.89
C GLN A 258 -3.06 0.63 12.19
N GLY A 259 -2.94 0.57 10.86
CA GLY A 259 -2.36 1.63 10.05
C GLY A 259 -3.13 2.94 10.14
N THR A 260 -4.45 2.90 9.96
CA THR A 260 -5.29 4.10 9.99
C THR A 260 -5.35 4.74 11.37
N PHE A 261 -5.39 3.94 12.44
CA PHE A 261 -5.27 4.44 13.80
C PHE A 261 -3.92 5.14 14.05
N VAL A 262 -2.80 4.52 13.60
CA VAL A 262 -1.46 5.15 13.68
C VAL A 262 -1.46 6.46 12.91
N GLY A 263 -2.02 6.50 11.70
CA GLY A 263 -2.11 7.72 10.89
C GLY A 263 -2.93 8.82 11.58
N ALA A 264 -4.15 8.52 12.04
CA ALA A 264 -5.01 9.47 12.73
C ALA A 264 -4.34 10.04 14.00
N ALA A 265 -3.77 9.16 14.82
CA ALA A 265 -3.03 9.56 16.02
C ALA A 265 -1.82 10.45 15.69
N TYR A 266 -1.05 10.10 14.67
CA TYR A 266 0.11 10.90 14.28
C TYR A 266 -0.28 12.30 13.78
N HIS A 267 -1.30 12.42 12.95
CA HIS A 267 -1.79 13.72 12.46
C HIS A 267 -2.36 14.57 13.60
N LEU A 268 -3.07 13.96 14.56
CA LEU A 268 -3.52 14.65 15.79
C LEU A 268 -2.33 15.16 16.62
N PHE A 269 -1.28 14.36 16.80
CA PHE A 269 -0.05 14.78 17.45
C PHE A 269 0.58 15.97 16.73
N LYS A 270 0.74 15.90 15.42
CA LYS A 270 1.34 17.00 14.63
C LYS A 270 0.57 18.31 14.74
N ALA A 271 -0.75 18.23 14.83
CA ALA A 271 -1.60 19.40 14.91
C ALA A 271 -1.71 20.01 16.33
N THR A 272 -1.65 19.16 17.37
CA THR A 272 -1.89 19.58 18.75
C THR A 272 -0.63 19.68 19.61
N GLY A 273 0.41 18.92 19.27
CA GLY A 273 1.60 18.74 20.12
C GLY A 273 1.35 17.85 21.35
N ASP A 274 0.16 17.26 21.50
CA ASP A 274 -0.13 16.41 22.66
C ASP A 274 0.48 15.01 22.47
N GLU A 275 1.45 14.70 23.33
CA GLU A 275 2.22 13.45 23.29
C GLU A 275 1.37 12.19 23.49
N ILE A 276 0.13 12.30 23.98
CA ILE A 276 -0.75 11.16 24.16
C ILE A 276 -1.01 10.45 22.81
N TYR A 277 -1.21 11.24 21.75
CA TYR A 277 -1.44 10.73 20.41
C TYR A 277 -0.20 10.02 19.83
N LEU A 278 0.99 10.61 20.01
CA LEU A 278 2.23 9.94 19.58
C LEU A 278 2.48 8.64 20.35
N ASN A 279 2.17 8.63 21.64
CA ASN A 279 2.28 7.42 22.47
C ASN A 279 1.32 6.32 22.03
N ASP A 280 0.09 6.66 21.65
CA ASP A 280 -0.90 5.73 21.12
C ASP A 280 -0.45 5.18 19.76
N ALA A 281 -0.01 6.04 18.83
CA ALA A 281 0.53 5.65 17.54
C ALA A 281 1.74 4.69 17.70
N ARG A 282 2.70 5.04 18.56
CA ARG A 282 3.87 4.21 18.88
C ARG A 282 3.47 2.85 19.43
N LYS A 283 2.50 2.82 20.34
CA LYS A 283 2.05 1.59 21.00
C LYS A 283 1.36 0.66 20.00
N CYS A 284 0.49 1.21 19.15
CA CYS A 284 -0.18 0.46 18.10
C CYS A 284 0.80 -0.05 17.05
N ALA A 285 1.71 0.79 16.57
CA ALA A 285 2.76 0.38 15.64
C ALA A 285 3.66 -0.71 16.24
N ASN A 286 4.04 -0.59 17.52
CA ASN A 286 4.86 -1.61 18.18
C ASN A 286 4.12 -2.94 18.34
N TYR A 287 2.81 -2.94 18.64
CA TYR A 287 1.99 -4.14 18.62
C TYR A 287 2.01 -4.80 17.24
N THR A 288 1.72 -4.02 16.20
CA THR A 288 1.59 -4.52 14.83
C THR A 288 2.84 -5.24 14.35
N ILE A 289 4.02 -4.67 14.61
CA ILE A 289 5.30 -5.26 14.15
C ILE A 289 5.89 -6.33 15.08
N SER A 290 5.19 -6.67 16.15
CA SER A 290 5.68 -7.64 17.16
C SER A 290 4.70 -8.79 17.42
N SER A 291 3.43 -8.64 17.05
CA SER A 291 2.40 -9.63 17.32
C SER A 291 2.35 -10.70 16.24
N SER A 292 2.44 -11.98 16.63
CA SER A 292 2.24 -13.11 15.73
C SER A 292 0.84 -13.16 15.08
N ASN A 293 -0.11 -12.37 15.58
CA ASN A 293 -1.41 -12.21 14.92
C ASN A 293 -1.34 -11.35 13.65
N VAL A 294 -0.28 -10.55 13.47
CA VAL A 294 -0.14 -9.58 12.38
C VAL A 294 1.12 -9.82 11.54
N ILE A 295 2.14 -10.46 12.11
CA ILE A 295 3.39 -10.73 11.40
C ILE A 295 3.59 -12.23 11.10
N ASP A 296 4.29 -12.50 10.00
CA ASP A 296 4.99 -13.75 9.78
C ASP A 296 6.33 -13.69 10.53
N THR A 297 6.41 -14.45 11.63
CA THR A 297 7.58 -14.44 12.50
C THR A 297 8.80 -15.11 11.87
N SER A 298 8.63 -15.94 10.84
CA SER A 298 9.73 -16.62 10.14
C SER A 298 10.55 -15.64 9.28
N ASN A 299 9.89 -14.68 8.66
CA ASN A 299 10.50 -13.68 7.81
C ASN A 299 10.57 -12.29 8.45
N ASN A 300 9.92 -12.11 9.60
CA ASN A 300 9.77 -10.82 10.28
C ASN A 300 9.20 -9.73 9.35
N ILE A 301 8.10 -10.06 8.67
CA ILE A 301 7.32 -9.18 7.80
C ILE A 301 5.84 -9.23 8.19
N LEU A 302 5.02 -8.34 7.63
CA LEU A 302 3.56 -8.48 7.74
C LEU A 302 3.12 -9.80 7.10
N ARG A 303 2.22 -10.52 7.79
CA ARG A 303 1.71 -11.81 7.31
C ARG A 303 0.86 -11.65 6.06
N ASP A 304 0.63 -12.73 5.37
CA ASP A 304 -0.37 -12.81 4.32
C ASP A 304 -1.78 -12.74 4.94
N GLU A 305 -2.55 -11.73 4.56
CA GLU A 305 -3.95 -11.55 4.98
C GLU A 305 -4.94 -12.03 3.89
N GLY A 306 -4.42 -12.72 2.87
CA GLY A 306 -5.20 -13.32 1.79
C GLY A 306 -5.39 -12.41 0.59
N ASN A 307 -6.19 -12.91 -0.35
CA ASN A 307 -6.65 -12.17 -1.54
C ASN A 307 -7.92 -11.36 -1.23
N GLY A 308 -8.49 -10.73 -2.23
CA GLY A 308 -9.60 -9.80 -2.03
C GLY A 308 -9.13 -8.57 -1.26
N ASP A 309 -9.94 -8.14 -0.31
CA ASP A 309 -9.64 -6.95 0.52
C ASP A 309 -8.33 -7.13 1.32
N GLY A 310 -8.11 -8.32 1.86
CA GLY A 310 -6.90 -8.66 2.61
C GLY A 310 -5.60 -8.43 1.85
N GLY A 311 -5.63 -8.53 0.51
CA GLY A 311 -4.48 -8.26 -0.34
C GLY A 311 -3.93 -6.84 -0.20
N LEU A 312 -4.81 -5.87 0.12
CA LEU A 312 -4.45 -4.44 0.21
C LEU A 312 -3.99 -4.01 1.61
N PHE A 313 -4.42 -4.70 2.66
CA PHE A 313 -4.28 -4.25 4.06
C PHE A 313 -2.85 -3.86 4.46
N LYS A 314 -1.87 -4.65 4.08
CA LYS A 314 -0.45 -4.39 4.39
C LYS A 314 0.08 -3.08 3.81
N GLY A 315 -0.30 -2.77 2.57
CA GLY A 315 0.08 -1.51 1.92
C GLY A 315 -0.45 -0.30 2.66
N ILE A 316 -1.69 -0.38 3.16
CA ILE A 316 -2.33 0.68 3.94
C ILE A 316 -1.56 0.88 5.26
N PHE A 317 -1.26 -0.20 5.99
CA PHE A 317 -0.44 -0.08 7.20
C PHE A 317 0.90 0.61 6.90
N MET A 318 1.62 0.17 5.88
CA MET A 318 2.94 0.71 5.57
C MET A 318 2.92 2.19 5.18
N ARG A 319 1.85 2.67 4.52
CA ARG A 319 1.66 4.07 4.20
C ARG A 319 1.66 4.95 5.45
N TYR A 320 0.89 4.58 6.46
CA TYR A 320 0.78 5.36 7.69
C TYR A 320 1.93 5.07 8.67
N PHE A 321 2.41 3.85 8.71
CA PHE A 321 3.60 3.49 9.50
C PHE A 321 4.85 4.26 9.07
N ARG A 322 5.01 4.51 7.75
CA ARG A 322 6.11 5.31 7.21
C ARG A 322 6.17 6.71 7.85
N GLN A 323 5.03 7.31 8.12
CA GLN A 323 4.95 8.69 8.61
C GLN A 323 5.60 8.89 9.99
N ILE A 324 5.59 7.87 10.84
CA ILE A 324 6.18 7.97 12.19
C ILE A 324 7.65 7.58 12.26
N LEU A 325 8.25 7.04 11.19
CA LEU A 325 9.63 6.55 11.23
C LEU A 325 10.65 7.66 11.54
N ASP A 326 10.42 8.83 10.98
CA ASP A 326 11.33 9.98 11.06
C ASP A 326 10.85 11.06 12.07
N GLU A 327 9.81 10.75 12.87
CA GLU A 327 9.33 11.69 13.88
C GLU A 327 10.41 11.94 14.96
N PRO A 328 10.89 13.19 15.10
CA PRO A 328 11.97 13.50 16.05
C PRO A 328 11.63 13.20 17.50
N ALA A 329 10.36 13.31 17.88
CA ALA A 329 9.88 13.01 19.23
C ALA A 329 9.78 11.50 19.53
N LEU A 330 9.90 10.64 18.51
CA LEU A 330 9.94 9.20 18.71
C LEU A 330 11.28 8.79 19.32
N ASP A 331 11.23 7.99 20.39
CA ASP A 331 12.41 7.40 21.02
C ASP A 331 13.31 6.67 20.00
N GLN A 332 14.63 6.84 20.13
CA GLN A 332 15.62 6.30 19.19
C GLN A 332 15.54 4.76 19.07
N ALA A 333 15.22 4.05 20.15
CA ALA A 333 15.12 2.59 20.12
C ALA A 333 13.90 2.14 19.28
N TYR A 334 12.75 2.83 19.43
CA TYR A 334 11.59 2.59 18.58
C TYR A 334 11.84 2.97 17.13
N ARG A 335 12.47 4.12 16.88
CA ARG A 335 12.82 4.54 15.52
C ARG A 335 13.66 3.48 14.82
N LYS A 336 14.73 3.01 15.46
CA LYS A 336 15.58 1.94 14.92
C LYS A 336 14.78 0.66 14.66
N LYS A 337 13.95 0.22 15.62
CA LYS A 337 13.13 -0.98 15.50
C LYS A 337 12.16 -0.87 14.32
N PHE A 338 11.46 0.25 14.22
CA PHE A 338 10.46 0.51 13.20
C PHE A 338 11.09 0.60 11.80
N THR A 339 12.17 1.35 11.65
CA THR A 339 12.91 1.45 10.38
C THR A 339 13.48 0.09 9.95
N THR A 340 13.98 -0.72 10.89
CA THR A 340 14.47 -2.08 10.57
C THR A 340 13.34 -2.95 10.03
N PHE A 341 12.17 -2.95 10.67
CA PHE A 341 11.01 -3.72 10.21
C PHE A 341 10.50 -3.23 8.85
N PHE A 342 10.36 -1.91 8.69
CA PHE A 342 9.93 -1.29 7.44
C PHE A 342 10.85 -1.68 6.27
N ASN A 343 12.15 -1.52 6.43
CA ASN A 343 13.14 -1.86 5.40
C ASN A 343 13.15 -3.36 5.09
N ASN A 344 13.01 -4.23 6.11
CA ASN A 344 12.96 -5.67 5.89
C ASN A 344 11.73 -6.09 5.05
N ASN A 345 10.56 -5.49 5.28
CA ASN A 345 9.37 -5.76 4.46
C ASN A 345 9.61 -5.38 3.00
N ALA A 346 10.18 -4.20 2.73
CA ALA A 346 10.51 -3.77 1.38
C ALA A 346 11.51 -4.71 0.70
N GLU A 347 12.58 -5.10 1.40
CA GLU A 347 13.60 -5.99 0.85
C GLU A 347 13.06 -7.38 0.55
N VAL A 348 12.30 -8.00 1.47
CA VAL A 348 11.71 -9.32 1.25
C VAL A 348 10.73 -9.26 0.08
N LEU A 349 9.86 -8.25 0.04
CA LEU A 349 8.92 -8.06 -1.07
C LEU A 349 9.64 -7.93 -2.41
N TRP A 350 10.64 -7.05 -2.50
CA TRP A 350 11.33 -6.82 -3.77
C TRP A 350 12.21 -7.98 -4.20
N ARG A 351 12.89 -8.64 -3.24
CA ARG A 351 13.80 -9.76 -3.57
C ARG A 351 13.06 -11.07 -3.81
N SER A 352 11.99 -11.35 -3.07
CA SER A 352 11.33 -12.66 -3.04
C SER A 352 9.86 -12.62 -3.45
N GLY A 353 9.14 -11.54 -3.15
CA GLY A 353 7.68 -11.46 -3.33
C GLY A 353 7.23 -10.96 -4.69
N VAL A 354 8.08 -10.25 -5.45
CA VAL A 354 7.70 -9.77 -6.78
C VAL A 354 8.04 -10.80 -7.85
N ASN A 355 7.10 -11.02 -8.79
CA ASN A 355 7.41 -11.72 -10.03
C ASN A 355 8.23 -10.77 -10.93
N LYS A 356 9.53 -11.02 -11.06
CA LYS A 356 10.45 -10.13 -11.79
C LYS A 356 10.17 -10.05 -13.29
N LYS A 357 9.59 -11.09 -13.87
CA LYS A 357 9.26 -11.10 -15.30
C LYS A 357 8.10 -10.14 -15.62
N ASP A 358 7.05 -10.21 -14.80
CA ASP A 358 5.80 -9.49 -15.03
C ASP A 358 5.65 -8.27 -14.12
N LEU A 359 6.56 -8.09 -13.16
CA LEU A 359 6.56 -7.04 -12.13
C LEU A 359 5.24 -7.00 -11.33
N LEU A 360 4.66 -8.17 -11.07
CA LEU A 360 3.43 -8.32 -10.31
C LEU A 360 3.72 -8.76 -8.87
N PHE A 361 2.94 -8.22 -7.94
CA PHE A 361 3.01 -8.55 -6.51
C PHE A 361 1.88 -9.48 -6.11
N ASN A 362 2.14 -10.35 -5.12
CA ASN A 362 1.20 -11.27 -4.51
C ASN A 362 0.67 -10.72 -3.18
N SER A 363 -0.40 -11.32 -2.65
CA SER A 363 -0.83 -11.09 -1.26
C SER A 363 0.25 -11.51 -0.26
N SER A 364 0.97 -12.59 -0.51
CA SER A 364 2.18 -12.95 0.24
C SER A 364 3.39 -12.14 -0.24
N TRP A 365 4.01 -11.38 0.66
CA TRP A 365 5.19 -10.58 0.32
C TRP A 365 6.51 -11.37 0.30
N SER A 366 6.49 -12.62 0.69
CA SER A 366 7.67 -13.52 0.61
C SER A 366 7.62 -14.50 -0.55
N THR A 367 6.54 -14.51 -1.33
CA THR A 367 6.34 -15.49 -2.41
C THR A 367 5.86 -14.79 -3.67
N PRO A 368 6.51 -14.99 -4.84
CA PRO A 368 6.09 -14.35 -6.08
C PRO A 368 4.75 -14.89 -6.56
N VAL A 369 3.98 -14.05 -7.26
CA VAL A 369 2.73 -14.48 -7.88
C VAL A 369 3.00 -15.43 -9.03
N VAL A 370 2.13 -16.44 -9.17
CA VAL A 370 2.08 -17.35 -10.31
C VAL A 370 0.76 -17.13 -11.04
N GLY A 371 0.83 -16.70 -12.29
CA GLY A 371 -0.36 -16.35 -13.09
C GLY A 371 -0.79 -14.91 -12.89
N THR A 372 -2.10 -14.68 -12.74
CA THR A 372 -2.68 -13.34 -12.54
C THR A 372 -2.69 -12.93 -11.06
N THR A 373 -2.80 -11.64 -10.81
CA THR A 373 -2.97 -11.07 -9.46
C THR A 373 -4.12 -10.06 -9.44
N GLN A 374 -4.67 -9.83 -8.27
CA GLN A 374 -5.70 -8.83 -8.04
C GLN A 374 -5.10 -7.44 -7.82
N LEU A 375 -5.87 -6.41 -8.15
CA LEU A 375 -5.52 -5.01 -7.94
C LEU A 375 -5.07 -4.75 -6.50
N THR A 376 -5.82 -5.26 -5.53
CA THR A 376 -5.57 -5.12 -4.09
C THR A 376 -4.17 -5.59 -3.70
N SER A 377 -3.80 -6.82 -4.08
CA SER A 377 -2.48 -7.39 -3.79
C SER A 377 -1.36 -6.62 -4.51
N HIS A 378 -1.58 -6.26 -5.78
CA HIS A 378 -0.58 -5.53 -6.55
C HIS A 378 -0.35 -4.11 -6.01
N VAL A 379 -1.42 -3.38 -5.73
CA VAL A 379 -1.34 -2.02 -5.16
C VAL A 379 -0.67 -2.02 -3.79
N SER A 380 -0.93 -3.02 -2.95
CA SER A 380 -0.25 -3.19 -1.67
C SER A 380 1.27 -3.24 -1.82
N GLY A 381 1.75 -4.01 -2.81
CA GLY A 381 3.17 -4.08 -3.15
C GLY A 381 3.72 -2.78 -3.71
N CYS A 382 3.01 -2.15 -4.66
CA CYS A 382 3.39 -0.84 -5.23
C CYS A 382 3.53 0.21 -4.12
N THR A 383 2.55 0.29 -3.21
CA THR A 383 2.58 1.22 -2.07
C THR A 383 3.83 1.00 -1.21
N MET A 384 4.15 -0.27 -0.87
CA MET A 384 5.36 -0.55 -0.07
C MET A 384 6.63 -0.06 -0.76
N ILE A 385 6.77 -0.28 -2.08
CA ILE A 385 7.97 0.10 -2.81
C ILE A 385 8.06 1.63 -3.00
N GLU A 386 6.96 2.33 -3.27
CA GLU A 386 6.93 3.80 -3.32
C GLU A 386 7.27 4.41 -1.95
N MET A 387 6.71 3.89 -0.86
CA MET A 387 7.03 4.34 0.49
C MET A 387 8.52 4.11 0.83
N ARG A 388 9.12 3.02 0.36
CA ARG A 388 10.55 2.75 0.58
C ARG A 388 11.44 3.70 -0.23
N ALA A 389 11.07 4.01 -1.47
CA ALA A 389 11.80 4.98 -2.29
C ALA A 389 11.74 6.39 -1.67
N SER A 390 10.57 6.83 -1.22
CA SER A 390 10.40 8.10 -0.52
C SER A 390 11.24 8.17 0.76
N HIS A 391 11.23 7.12 1.58
CA HIS A 391 12.04 7.06 2.81
C HIS A 391 13.56 7.18 2.53
N GLU A 392 14.05 6.55 1.48
CA GLU A 392 15.47 6.66 1.12
C GLU A 392 15.84 8.06 0.63
N ALA A 393 14.93 8.74 -0.10
CA ALA A 393 15.17 10.09 -0.60
C ALA A 393 15.26 11.12 0.54
N GLU A 394 14.44 10.97 1.58
CA GLU A 394 14.44 11.87 2.75
C GLU A 394 15.64 11.63 3.69
N ALA A 395 16.26 10.45 3.65
CA ALA A 395 17.44 10.11 4.46
C ALA A 395 18.76 10.62 3.86
N LYS A 396 18.77 11.09 2.61
CA LYS A 396 19.92 11.69 1.89
C LYS A 396 19.95 13.20 2.04
#